data_2b831c88912f71b9fbb8318cae114b81
#
_entry.id   2b831c88912f71b9fbb8318cae114b81
#
_cell.length_a   1.000
_cell.length_b   1.000
_cell.length_c   1.000
_cell.angle_alpha   90.00
_cell.angle_beta   90.00
_cell.angle_gamma   90.00
#
_symmetry.space_group_name_H-M   'P 1'
#
loop_
_entity.id
_entity.type
_entity.pdbx_description
1 polymer ?
#
loop_
_entity_poly.entity_id
_entity_poly.type
_entity_poly.pdbx_seq_one_letter_code
_entity_poly.pdbx_strand_id
1 'polypeptide(L)'
;MTDRTYPDDRAGSFPSPPATFTDGEDREIRVHESGPEESDALVEMYEAFDPADRAQGIPAVDTEAIREWVDTILSGDSVSVVATHDGRVGHAILVPDRAEGYELAIFILAEYQGAGIGTELLARLLGQGQEAGVEHVWLTVERWNDAAIALYRKVGFETSNSESFELEMSIRI
;
A
#
# COMPACT_ATOMS: atom_id res chain seq x y z
N MET A 1 22.43 -5.85 -10.38
CA MET A 1 21.16 -6.39 -9.87
C MET A 1 21.34 -6.76 -8.40
N THR A 2 20.68 -6.06 -7.54
CA THR A 2 20.78 -6.32 -6.10
C THR A 2 19.76 -7.37 -5.74
N ASP A 3 20.21 -8.52 -5.31
CA ASP A 3 19.30 -9.53 -4.77
C ASP A 3 18.74 -9.01 -3.44
N ARG A 4 17.43 -8.88 -3.38
CA ARG A 4 16.76 -8.51 -2.14
C ARG A 4 16.75 -9.68 -1.18
N THR A 5 16.90 -9.36 0.09
CA THR A 5 16.84 -10.35 1.16
C THR A 5 15.42 -10.38 1.71
N TYR A 6 14.86 -11.57 1.79
CA TYR A 6 13.53 -11.80 2.36
C TYR A 6 13.67 -12.70 3.60
N PRO A 7 12.74 -12.59 4.56
CA PRO A 7 12.70 -13.52 5.69
C PRO A 7 12.60 -14.98 5.22
N ASP A 8 13.22 -15.88 5.95
CA ASP A 8 13.15 -17.32 5.64
C ASP A 8 11.77 -17.89 5.90
N ASP A 9 11.10 -17.38 6.92
CA ASP A 9 9.79 -17.86 7.34
C ASP A 9 8.66 -16.98 6.78
N ARG A 10 7.54 -17.62 6.49
CA ARG A 10 6.32 -16.90 6.13
C ARG A 10 5.73 -16.23 7.36
N ALA A 11 5.22 -15.00 7.17
CA ALA A 11 4.61 -14.23 8.25
C ALA A 11 3.24 -14.76 8.69
N GLY A 12 2.66 -15.69 7.95
CA GLY A 12 1.37 -16.30 8.26
C GLY A 12 0.33 -16.02 7.18
N SER A 13 -0.93 -16.26 7.51
CA SER A 13 -2.05 -16.01 6.62
C SER A 13 -2.65 -14.64 6.89
N PHE A 14 -3.01 -13.92 5.84
CA PHE A 14 -3.67 -12.63 5.93
C PHE A 14 -5.10 -12.74 5.39
N PRO A 15 -6.04 -11.98 5.98
CA PRO A 15 -7.42 -12.01 5.50
C PRO A 15 -7.55 -11.28 4.17
N SER A 16 -8.38 -11.82 3.27
CA SER A 16 -8.67 -11.21 1.98
C SER A 16 -9.77 -10.15 2.09
N PRO A 17 -9.85 -9.17 1.15
CA PRO A 17 -11.02 -8.33 1.05
C PRO A 17 -12.23 -9.15 0.53
N PRO A 18 -13.49 -8.68 0.67
CA PRO A 18 -13.86 -7.40 1.26
C PRO A 18 -13.89 -7.43 2.79
N ALA A 19 -13.86 -6.24 3.39
CA ALA A 19 -13.98 -6.06 4.83
C ALA A 19 -14.70 -4.77 5.15
N THR A 20 -15.39 -4.74 6.26
CA THR A 20 -15.97 -3.53 6.83
C THR A 20 -15.60 -3.49 8.30
N PHE A 21 -15.11 -2.35 8.75
CA PHE A 21 -14.72 -2.17 10.14
C PHE A 21 -14.95 -0.71 10.57
N THR A 22 -14.93 -0.48 11.87
CA THR A 22 -15.01 0.87 12.45
C THR A 22 -13.59 1.30 12.81
N ASP A 23 -13.18 2.48 12.33
CA ASP A 23 -11.86 3.02 12.63
C ASP A 23 -11.81 3.69 14.01
N GLY A 24 -10.66 4.26 14.38
CA GLY A 24 -10.46 4.90 15.67
C GLY A 24 -11.28 6.17 15.89
N GLU A 25 -11.90 6.71 14.86
CA GLU A 25 -12.76 7.90 14.90
C GLU A 25 -14.24 7.54 14.72
N ASP A 26 -14.60 6.29 14.95
CA ASP A 26 -15.97 5.76 14.84
C ASP A 26 -16.58 5.87 13.43
N ARG A 27 -15.73 5.86 12.40
CA ARG A 27 -16.17 5.87 10.99
C ARG A 27 -16.24 4.45 10.46
N GLU A 28 -17.27 4.15 9.66
CA GLU A 28 -17.38 2.87 8.98
C GLU A 28 -16.52 2.86 7.72
N ILE A 29 -15.49 2.04 7.71
CA ILE A 29 -14.54 1.92 6.59
C ILE A 29 -14.79 0.61 5.87
N ARG A 30 -14.84 0.66 4.55
CA ARG A 30 -14.93 -0.52 3.70
C ARG A 30 -13.63 -0.68 2.94
N VAL A 31 -13.13 -1.91 2.88
CA VAL A 31 -11.97 -2.26 2.08
C VAL A 31 -12.40 -3.27 1.03
N HIS A 32 -12.08 -3.03 -0.21
CA HIS A 32 -12.39 -3.94 -1.29
C HIS A 32 -11.27 -3.97 -2.34
N GLU A 33 -11.26 -5.04 -3.13
CA GLU A 33 -10.34 -5.16 -4.25
C GLU A 33 -10.63 -4.05 -5.28
N SER A 34 -9.58 -3.49 -5.88
CA SER A 34 -9.72 -2.49 -6.92
C SER A 34 -9.22 -2.99 -8.26
N GLY A 35 -9.78 -2.44 -9.31
CA GLY A 35 -9.41 -2.71 -10.70
C GLY A 35 -9.53 -1.45 -11.55
N PRO A 36 -9.43 -1.58 -12.89
CA PRO A 36 -9.47 -0.42 -13.79
C PRO A 36 -10.69 0.48 -13.65
N GLU A 37 -11.81 -0.06 -13.18
CA GLU A 37 -13.05 0.69 -12.93
C GLU A 37 -12.91 1.73 -11.81
N GLU A 38 -11.89 1.62 -10.97
CA GLU A 38 -11.62 2.56 -9.87
C GLU A 38 -10.80 3.78 -10.31
N SER A 39 -10.36 3.84 -11.56
CA SER A 39 -9.44 4.86 -12.05
C SER A 39 -9.91 6.28 -11.74
N ASP A 40 -11.12 6.64 -12.11
CA ASP A 40 -11.64 8.00 -11.91
C ASP A 40 -11.72 8.39 -10.44
N ALA A 41 -12.20 7.48 -9.60
CA ALA A 41 -12.33 7.71 -8.16
C ALA A 41 -10.96 7.83 -7.48
N LEU A 42 -9.98 7.04 -7.90
CA LEU A 42 -8.62 7.12 -7.37
C LEU A 42 -7.91 8.39 -7.81
N VAL A 43 -8.10 8.83 -9.04
CA VAL A 43 -7.54 10.12 -9.50
C VAL A 43 -8.07 11.24 -8.61
N GLU A 44 -9.37 11.26 -8.33
CA GLU A 44 -9.98 12.25 -7.43
C GLU A 44 -9.36 12.20 -6.03
N MET A 45 -9.14 11.00 -5.49
CA MET A 45 -8.49 10.82 -4.20
C MET A 45 -7.06 11.39 -4.20
N TYR A 46 -6.26 11.06 -5.22
CA TYR A 46 -4.88 11.52 -5.30
C TYR A 46 -4.75 13.02 -5.49
N GLU A 47 -5.71 13.64 -6.18
CA GLU A 47 -5.76 15.11 -6.31
C GLU A 47 -6.00 15.80 -4.96
N ALA A 48 -6.61 15.11 -4.01
CA ALA A 48 -6.89 15.65 -2.67
C ALA A 48 -5.70 15.59 -1.71
N PHE A 49 -4.61 14.92 -2.09
CA PHE A 49 -3.41 14.88 -1.26
C PHE A 49 -2.69 16.23 -1.22
N ASP A 50 -2.22 16.63 -0.04
CA ASP A 50 -1.40 17.82 0.11
C ASP A 50 -0.06 17.66 -0.61
N PRO A 51 0.55 18.76 -1.11
CA PRO A 51 1.86 18.71 -1.76
C PRO A 51 2.95 18.04 -0.91
N ALA A 52 2.90 18.20 0.41
CA ALA A 52 3.85 17.57 1.32
C ALA A 52 3.72 16.03 1.34
N ASP A 53 2.49 15.53 1.22
CA ASP A 53 2.23 14.10 1.19
C ASP A 53 2.57 13.48 -0.16
N ARG A 54 2.57 14.27 -1.22
CA ARG A 54 2.90 13.82 -2.58
C ARG A 54 4.38 13.48 -2.76
N ALA A 55 5.23 13.94 -1.87
CA ALA A 55 6.67 13.65 -1.95
C ALA A 55 6.99 12.15 -1.77
N GLN A 56 6.02 11.32 -1.44
CA GLN A 56 6.23 9.89 -1.18
C GLN A 56 5.78 8.98 -2.33
N GLY A 57 6.04 9.36 -3.55
CA GLY A 57 5.83 8.49 -4.71
C GLY A 57 4.58 8.76 -5.53
N ILE A 58 3.75 9.71 -5.14
CA ILE A 58 2.64 10.18 -5.97
C ILE A 58 3.22 11.13 -7.01
N PRO A 59 2.85 10.97 -8.30
CA PRO A 59 3.38 11.86 -9.34
C PRO A 59 2.98 13.30 -9.12
N ALA A 60 3.67 14.21 -9.79
CA ALA A 60 3.50 15.63 -9.67
C ALA A 60 2.04 16.09 -9.92
N VAL A 61 1.80 17.31 -9.62
CA VAL A 61 0.55 18.05 -9.47
C VAL A 61 -0.44 17.99 -10.66
N ASP A 62 -0.04 17.44 -11.79
CA ASP A 62 -0.84 17.41 -13.00
C ASP A 62 -1.81 16.23 -13.00
N THR A 63 -3.10 16.52 -13.17
CA THR A 63 -4.16 15.52 -13.25
C THR A 63 -3.90 14.44 -14.30
N GLU A 64 -3.37 14.81 -15.47
CA GLU A 64 -3.03 13.84 -16.51
C GLU A 64 -1.94 12.87 -16.06
N ALA A 65 -0.90 13.37 -15.38
CA ALA A 65 0.19 12.53 -14.85
C ALA A 65 -0.32 11.57 -13.76
N ILE A 66 -1.21 12.04 -12.91
CA ILE A 66 -1.88 11.21 -11.91
C ILE A 66 -2.69 10.11 -12.59
N ARG A 67 -3.47 10.46 -13.60
CA ARG A 67 -4.29 9.49 -14.34
C ARG A 67 -3.44 8.43 -15.02
N GLU A 68 -2.38 8.82 -15.69
CA GLU A 68 -1.47 7.87 -16.35
C GLU A 68 -0.84 6.92 -15.33
N TRP A 69 -0.44 7.44 -14.19
CA TRP A 69 0.13 6.64 -13.10
C TRP A 69 -0.91 5.67 -12.53
N VAL A 70 -2.12 6.16 -12.24
CA VAL A 70 -3.22 5.32 -11.72
C VAL A 70 -3.56 4.21 -12.71
N ASP A 71 -3.72 4.55 -13.99
CA ASP A 71 -4.06 3.57 -15.02
C ASP A 71 -2.96 2.51 -15.16
N THR A 72 -1.69 2.91 -15.03
CA THR A 72 -0.57 1.98 -15.08
C THR A 72 -0.58 1.01 -13.90
N ILE A 73 -0.80 1.49 -12.67
CA ILE A 73 -0.80 0.63 -11.49
C ILE A 73 -2.05 -0.24 -11.38
N LEU A 74 -3.16 0.14 -11.99
CA LEU A 74 -4.38 -0.67 -12.00
C LEU A 74 -4.40 -1.70 -13.13
N SER A 75 -3.46 -1.61 -14.06
CA SER A 75 -3.36 -2.54 -15.18
C SER A 75 -2.35 -3.66 -14.88
N GLY A 76 -2.40 -4.74 -15.68
CA GLY A 76 -1.44 -5.83 -15.57
C GLY A 76 -1.60 -6.67 -14.32
N ASP A 77 -0.48 -7.10 -13.76
CA ASP A 77 -0.42 -8.07 -12.65
C ASP A 77 -0.35 -7.41 -11.26
N SER A 78 -0.64 -6.13 -11.17
CA SER A 78 -0.67 -5.44 -9.89
C SER A 78 -1.85 -5.92 -9.03
N VAL A 79 -1.63 -5.97 -7.72
CA VAL A 79 -2.67 -6.30 -6.73
C VAL A 79 -3.01 -5.03 -5.98
N SER A 80 -4.28 -4.70 -5.86
CA SER A 80 -4.70 -3.39 -5.36
C SER A 80 -5.97 -3.48 -4.54
N VAL A 81 -6.01 -2.77 -3.42
CA VAL A 81 -7.19 -2.64 -2.57
C VAL A 81 -7.44 -1.18 -2.22
N VAL A 82 -8.68 -0.82 -2.02
CA VAL A 82 -9.11 0.55 -1.69
C VAL A 82 -9.88 0.56 -0.39
N ALA A 83 -9.69 1.62 0.38
CA ALA A 83 -10.51 1.92 1.55
C ALA A 83 -11.48 3.04 1.21
N THR A 84 -12.74 2.91 1.59
CA THR A 84 -13.79 3.89 1.30
C THR A 84 -14.55 4.33 2.53
N HIS A 85 -14.85 5.62 2.58
CA HIS A 85 -15.77 6.26 3.53
C HIS A 85 -16.23 7.57 2.86
N ASP A 86 -17.45 7.61 2.34
CA ASP A 86 -17.95 8.74 1.54
C ASP A 86 -16.99 9.12 0.40
N GLY A 87 -16.43 8.11 -0.28
CA GLY A 87 -15.42 8.26 -1.31
C GLY A 87 -14.18 7.43 -0.99
N ARG A 88 -13.15 7.50 -1.83
CA ARG A 88 -11.89 6.77 -1.62
C ARG A 88 -11.02 7.54 -0.65
N VAL A 89 -10.56 6.88 0.41
CA VAL A 89 -9.76 7.49 1.47
C VAL A 89 -8.39 6.84 1.63
N GLY A 90 -8.20 5.68 1.04
CA GLY A 90 -6.93 4.97 1.04
C GLY A 90 -6.79 4.01 -0.12
N HIS A 91 -5.56 3.76 -0.50
CA HIS A 91 -5.21 2.85 -1.60
C HIS A 91 -3.90 2.16 -1.28
N ALA A 92 -3.86 0.85 -1.44
CA ALA A 92 -2.64 0.08 -1.25
C ALA A 92 -2.44 -0.86 -2.44
N ILE A 93 -1.21 -0.98 -2.91
CA ILE A 93 -0.87 -1.74 -4.11
C ILE A 93 0.38 -2.57 -3.93
N LEU A 94 0.40 -3.69 -4.64
CA LEU A 94 1.58 -4.50 -4.89
C LEU A 94 1.88 -4.45 -6.39
N VAL A 95 3.03 -3.92 -6.75
CA VAL A 95 3.45 -3.80 -8.16
C VAL A 95 4.58 -4.80 -8.39
N PRO A 96 4.45 -5.72 -9.38
CA PRO A 96 5.50 -6.68 -9.64
C PRO A 96 6.80 -5.99 -10.04
N ASP A 97 7.91 -6.42 -9.47
CA ASP A 97 9.23 -5.96 -9.87
C ASP A 97 9.76 -6.84 -11.02
N ARG A 98 11.01 -6.61 -11.43
CA ARG A 98 11.62 -7.39 -12.51
C ARG A 98 12.22 -8.70 -12.05
N ALA A 99 12.15 -8.99 -10.75
CA ALA A 99 12.63 -10.22 -10.15
C ALA A 99 11.41 -11.07 -9.69
N GLU A 100 11.46 -11.63 -8.50
CA GLU A 100 10.38 -12.48 -7.98
C GLU A 100 9.47 -11.78 -6.98
N GLY A 101 9.73 -10.49 -6.72
CA GLY A 101 9.05 -9.75 -5.67
C GLY A 101 8.03 -8.75 -6.18
N TYR A 102 7.31 -8.19 -5.23
CA TYR A 102 6.36 -7.11 -5.44
C TYR A 102 6.72 -5.94 -4.53
N GLU A 103 6.74 -4.75 -5.08
CA GLU A 103 6.92 -3.53 -4.31
C GLU A 103 5.58 -3.04 -3.78
N LEU A 104 5.54 -2.74 -2.49
CA LEU A 104 4.35 -2.24 -1.82
C LEU A 104 4.35 -0.73 -1.75
N ALA A 105 3.19 -0.13 -2.05
CA ALA A 105 2.94 1.28 -1.78
C ALA A 105 1.56 1.41 -1.11
N ILE A 106 1.44 2.33 -0.16
CA ILE A 106 0.20 2.60 0.56
C ILE A 106 0.03 4.11 0.75
N PHE A 107 -1.18 4.59 0.49
CA PHE A 107 -1.52 6.01 0.58
C PHE A 107 -2.86 6.14 1.31
N ILE A 108 -2.89 6.99 2.33
CA ILE A 108 -4.09 7.29 3.10
C ILE A 108 -4.22 8.81 3.23
N LEU A 109 -5.39 9.36 2.95
CA LEU A 109 -5.64 10.79 3.12
C LEU A 109 -5.34 11.24 4.55
N ALA A 110 -4.80 12.44 4.69
CA ALA A 110 -4.35 12.97 5.98
C ALA A 110 -5.41 12.90 7.07
N GLU A 111 -6.66 13.21 6.73
CA GLU A 111 -7.81 13.17 7.65
C GLU A 111 -8.12 11.77 8.19
N TYR A 112 -7.63 10.74 7.52
CA TYR A 112 -7.88 9.34 7.85
C TYR A 112 -6.66 8.63 8.43
N GLN A 113 -5.56 9.33 8.60
CA GLN A 113 -4.35 8.77 9.20
C GLN A 113 -4.48 8.67 10.72
N GLY A 114 -3.75 7.74 11.31
CA GLY A 114 -3.73 7.56 12.76
C GLY A 114 -4.99 6.93 13.36
N ALA A 115 -5.85 6.32 12.54
CA ALA A 115 -7.12 5.74 12.97
C ALA A 115 -7.20 4.21 12.79
N GLY A 116 -6.09 3.56 12.46
CA GLY A 116 -6.03 2.11 12.29
C GLY A 116 -6.37 1.60 10.89
N ILE A 117 -6.68 2.49 9.96
CA ILE A 117 -7.06 2.12 8.59
C ILE A 117 -5.87 1.48 7.86
N GLY A 118 -4.66 2.01 8.05
CA GLY A 118 -3.46 1.49 7.42
C GLY A 118 -3.20 0.02 7.74
N THR A 119 -3.39 -0.38 8.98
CA THR A 119 -3.20 -1.77 9.42
C THR A 119 -4.18 -2.71 8.71
N GLU A 120 -5.45 -2.35 8.66
CA GLU A 120 -6.47 -3.15 7.98
C GLU A 120 -6.28 -3.20 6.47
N LEU A 121 -6.01 -2.04 5.87
CA LEU A 121 -5.79 -1.93 4.43
C LEU A 121 -4.59 -2.78 4.00
N LEU A 122 -3.51 -2.70 4.75
CA LEU A 122 -2.29 -3.46 4.48
C LEU A 122 -2.52 -4.96 4.64
N ALA A 123 -3.19 -5.38 5.72
CA ALA A 123 -3.50 -6.79 5.94
C ALA A 123 -4.34 -7.37 4.80
N ARG A 124 -5.35 -6.64 4.34
CA ARG A 124 -6.21 -7.07 3.23
C ARG A 124 -5.47 -7.11 1.89
N LEU A 125 -4.55 -6.17 1.68
CA LEU A 125 -3.69 -6.19 0.50
C LEU A 125 -2.82 -7.45 0.48
N LEU A 126 -2.19 -7.79 1.60
CA LEU A 126 -1.37 -8.98 1.70
C LEU A 126 -2.19 -10.26 1.53
N GLY A 127 -3.41 -10.27 2.07
CA GLY A 127 -4.34 -11.39 1.86
C GLY A 127 -4.72 -11.56 0.40
N GLN A 128 -5.01 -10.47 -0.29
CA GLN A 128 -5.28 -10.51 -1.73
C GLN A 128 -4.04 -10.96 -2.51
N GLY A 129 -2.86 -10.51 -2.09
CA GLY A 129 -1.59 -10.94 -2.68
C GLY A 129 -1.37 -12.44 -2.54
N GLN A 130 -1.65 -13.00 -1.37
CA GLN A 130 -1.54 -14.44 -1.14
C GLN A 130 -2.47 -15.22 -2.07
N GLU A 131 -3.70 -14.77 -2.26
CA GLU A 131 -4.64 -15.40 -3.20
C GLU A 131 -4.15 -15.32 -4.64
N ALA A 132 -3.43 -14.26 -4.99
CA ALA A 132 -2.86 -14.07 -6.32
C ALA A 132 -1.52 -14.81 -6.53
N GLY A 133 -1.01 -15.48 -5.50
CA GLY A 133 0.25 -16.22 -5.57
C GLY A 133 1.50 -15.41 -5.25
N VAL A 134 1.34 -14.23 -4.69
CA VAL A 134 2.48 -13.39 -4.27
C VAL A 134 3.13 -14.01 -3.03
N GLU A 135 4.46 -14.14 -3.04
CA GLU A 135 5.21 -14.72 -1.92
C GLU A 135 6.19 -13.72 -1.29
N HIS A 136 6.72 -12.78 -2.05
CA HIS A 136 7.76 -11.86 -1.62
C HIS A 136 7.33 -10.41 -1.85
N VAL A 137 7.30 -9.64 -0.77
CA VAL A 137 6.92 -8.22 -0.82
C VAL A 137 7.98 -7.38 -0.14
N TRP A 138 8.33 -6.26 -0.74
CA TRP A 138 9.29 -5.33 -0.21
C TRP A 138 8.79 -3.90 -0.35
N LEU A 139 9.36 -3.01 0.42
CA LEU A 139 9.07 -1.59 0.39
C LEU A 139 10.30 -0.79 0.79
N THR A 140 10.28 0.50 0.46
CA THR A 140 11.21 1.46 1.03
C THR A 140 10.42 2.48 1.84
N VAL A 141 10.98 2.92 2.95
CA VAL A 141 10.38 3.90 3.84
C VAL A 141 11.46 4.84 4.37
N GLU A 142 11.13 6.11 4.47
CA GLU A 142 12.06 7.10 5.00
C GLU A 142 12.32 6.82 6.49
N ARG A 143 13.59 6.94 6.92
CA ARG A 143 14.01 6.60 8.27
C ARG A 143 13.34 7.41 9.36
N TRP A 144 12.93 8.63 9.05
CA TRP A 144 12.23 9.51 9.99
C TRP A 144 10.75 9.17 10.15
N ASN A 145 10.20 8.36 9.27
CA ASN A 145 8.77 8.02 9.27
C ASN A 145 8.49 6.88 10.25
N ASP A 146 8.59 7.16 11.53
CA ASP A 146 8.42 6.18 12.60
C ASP A 146 7.03 5.53 12.60
N ALA A 147 5.99 6.27 12.24
CA ALA A 147 4.63 5.76 12.20
C ALA A 147 4.47 4.67 11.12
N ALA A 148 5.02 4.90 9.93
CA ALA A 148 5.00 3.92 8.85
C ALA A 148 5.83 2.69 9.19
N ILE A 149 7.03 2.89 9.73
CA ILE A 149 7.90 1.78 10.14
C ILE A 149 7.21 0.90 11.19
N ALA A 150 6.56 1.51 12.17
CA ALA A 150 5.82 0.79 13.21
C ALA A 150 4.66 -0.02 12.61
N LEU A 151 3.95 0.57 11.64
CA LEU A 151 2.88 -0.11 10.92
C LEU A 151 3.40 -1.37 10.21
N TYR A 152 4.48 -1.23 9.45
CA TYR A 152 5.04 -2.35 8.70
C TYR A 152 5.55 -3.46 9.61
N ARG A 153 6.24 -3.11 10.69
CA ARG A 153 6.71 -4.08 11.69
C ARG A 153 5.55 -4.81 12.37
N LYS A 154 4.50 -4.09 12.69
CA LYS A 154 3.29 -4.67 13.30
C LYS A 154 2.66 -5.74 12.41
N VAL A 155 2.67 -5.53 11.12
CA VAL A 155 2.12 -6.48 10.14
C VAL A 155 3.06 -7.68 9.91
N GLY A 156 4.36 -7.51 10.12
CA GLY A 156 5.32 -8.59 10.01
C GLY A 156 6.52 -8.33 9.10
N PHE A 157 6.65 -7.10 8.57
CA PHE A 157 7.82 -6.73 7.79
C PHE A 157 9.06 -6.64 8.68
N GLU A 158 10.19 -7.05 8.12
CA GLU A 158 11.50 -6.98 8.77
C GLU A 158 12.41 -6.07 7.95
N THR A 159 13.36 -5.43 8.62
CA THR A 159 14.38 -4.63 7.94
C THR A 159 15.30 -5.54 7.15
N SER A 160 15.38 -5.31 5.84
CA SER A 160 16.24 -6.09 4.96
C SER A 160 17.49 -5.32 4.51
N ASN A 161 17.43 -4.00 4.50
CA ASN A 161 18.60 -3.16 4.20
C ASN A 161 18.46 -1.81 4.90
N SER A 162 19.51 -1.40 5.62
CA SER A 162 19.54 -0.15 6.37
C SER A 162 20.70 0.77 5.98
N GLU A 163 21.37 0.50 4.87
CA GLU A 163 22.59 1.22 4.46
C GLU A 163 22.33 2.51 3.65
N SER A 164 21.09 2.73 3.20
CA SER A 164 20.74 3.92 2.42
C SER A 164 19.98 4.95 3.27
N PHE A 165 19.61 6.07 2.66
CA PHE A 165 18.77 7.09 3.27
C PHE A 165 17.38 6.56 3.61
N GLU A 166 16.92 5.58 2.85
CA GLU A 166 15.66 4.91 3.10
C GLU A 166 15.93 3.55 3.72
N LEU A 167 14.99 3.11 4.54
CA LEU A 167 14.99 1.77 5.10
C LEU A 167 14.28 0.84 4.12
N GLU A 168 14.90 -0.26 3.76
CA GLU A 168 14.23 -1.30 3.00
C GLU A 168 13.69 -2.35 3.96
N MET A 169 12.43 -2.70 3.78
CA MET A 169 11.76 -3.73 4.59
C MET A 169 11.15 -4.77 3.68
N SER A 170 11.05 -5.99 4.16
CA SER A 170 10.50 -7.09 3.37
C SER A 170 9.73 -8.07 4.23
N ILE A 171 8.85 -8.82 3.59
CA ILE A 171 8.04 -9.86 4.22
C ILE A 171 7.88 -11.02 3.24
N ARG A 172 7.76 -12.21 3.77
CA ARG A 172 7.40 -13.39 3.01
C ARG A 172 5.98 -13.80 3.42
N ILE A 173 5.10 -13.88 2.45
CA ILE A 173 3.69 -14.18 2.70
C ILE A 173 3.23 -15.48 2.05
#